data_52f0ff035d851560b03d97990e5d747a
#
_entry.id   52f0ff035d851560b03d97990e5d747a
#
_cell.length_a   1.000
_cell.length_b   1.000
_cell.length_c   1.000
_cell.angle_alpha   90.00
_cell.angle_beta   90.00
_cell.angle_gamma   90.00
#
_symmetry.space_group_name_H-M   'P 1'
#
loop_
_entity.id
_entity.type
_entity.pdbx_description
1 polymer ?
#
loop_
_entity_poly.entity_id
_entity_poly.type
_entity_poly.pdbx_seq_one_letter_code
_entity_poly.pdbx_strand_id
1 'polypeptide(L)'
;MTTSNTYKFYLNGEWRESSSGETIEIPSPYLHEVIGQVQAITRGEVDEAIASAKEAQKSWAEASLQDRAKYLYKWADELVNMQDEIADIIMKEVGKGYKDAKKEVVRTADFIRYTIEEALHMHGESMMGDSFPGGTKSKLAIIQRAPLGVVLAIAPFNYPVNLSAAKLAPALIMGNAVIFKPATQGAISGIKMVEALHKAGLPKGLVNVATGRGSVIGDYLVEHAGINMVSFTGGTNTGKHLAKKAAMIPLVLELGGKDPGIVREDADLQDAANHIVSGAFSYSGQRCTAIKRVLVHENVADELVGLLQEQVAKLSVGSPEQDSTIVPLIDDKSADFVQGLVDDAIEKGATIVIGNKRERNLIYPTLIDHVTEEMKVAWEEPFGPILPIIRVSSDEQAIEIANKSEFGLQASVFTKDINKAFAIANKIETGSVQINGRTERGPDHFPFIGVKGSGMGAQGIRKSLESMTREKVTVLNLV
;
A
#
# COMPACT_ATOMS: atom_id res chain seq x y z
N MET A 1 -7.71 -35.29 -8.46
CA MET A 1 -6.66 -34.28 -8.67
C MET A 1 -7.32 -33.19 -9.49
N THR A 2 -7.74 -32.11 -8.86
CA THR A 2 -8.20 -30.90 -9.57
C THR A 2 -7.00 -30.33 -10.29
N THR A 3 -7.04 -30.27 -11.62
CA THR A 3 -6.03 -29.59 -12.43
C THR A 3 -5.99 -28.13 -11.99
N SER A 4 -4.97 -27.76 -11.25
CA SER A 4 -4.72 -26.38 -10.83
C SER A 4 -4.57 -25.52 -12.10
N ASN A 5 -5.40 -24.49 -12.24
CA ASN A 5 -5.34 -23.58 -13.39
C ASN A 5 -3.99 -22.88 -13.44
N THR A 6 -3.31 -22.96 -14.59
CA THR A 6 -2.08 -22.18 -14.86
C THR A 6 -2.46 -20.87 -15.55
N TYR A 7 -2.19 -19.75 -14.89
CA TYR A 7 -2.47 -18.41 -15.40
C TYR A 7 -1.31 -17.92 -16.27
N LYS A 8 -1.66 -17.46 -17.46
CA LYS A 8 -0.71 -16.84 -18.41
C LYS A 8 -0.33 -15.45 -17.95
N PHE A 9 0.85 -14.97 -18.29
CA PHE A 9 1.21 -13.58 -18.14
C PHE A 9 0.77 -12.73 -19.34
N TYR A 10 0.64 -11.42 -19.15
CA TYR A 10 0.18 -10.50 -20.19
C TYR A 10 1.35 -9.69 -20.74
N LEU A 11 1.59 -9.81 -22.05
CA LEU A 11 2.67 -9.11 -22.74
C LEU A 11 2.20 -8.65 -24.13
N ASN A 12 2.40 -7.37 -24.42
CA ASN A 12 2.09 -6.76 -25.72
C ASN A 12 0.68 -7.05 -26.26
N GLY A 13 -0.31 -7.05 -25.36
CA GLY A 13 -1.70 -7.29 -25.71
C GLY A 13 -2.11 -8.76 -25.77
N GLU A 14 -1.22 -9.68 -25.45
CA GLU A 14 -1.45 -11.13 -25.55
C GLU A 14 -1.22 -11.84 -24.22
N TRP A 15 -2.00 -12.88 -23.95
CA TRP A 15 -1.81 -13.81 -22.85
C TRP A 15 -0.88 -14.94 -23.27
N ARG A 16 0.29 -15.04 -22.64
CA ARG A 16 1.36 -15.97 -23.03
C ARG A 16 1.77 -16.90 -21.90
N GLU A 17 2.31 -18.04 -22.27
CA GLU A 17 3.10 -18.92 -21.41
C GLU A 17 4.56 -18.52 -21.50
N SER A 18 5.31 -18.67 -20.39
CA SER A 18 6.73 -18.37 -20.40
C SER A 18 7.53 -19.39 -21.20
N SER A 19 8.51 -18.92 -21.95
CA SER A 19 9.42 -19.76 -22.72
C SER A 19 10.27 -20.71 -21.85
N SER A 20 10.39 -20.41 -20.54
CA SER A 20 11.04 -21.30 -19.59
C SER A 20 10.22 -22.55 -19.26
N GLY A 21 8.89 -22.49 -19.41
CA GLY A 21 7.96 -23.51 -18.91
C GLY A 21 7.86 -23.55 -17.38
N GLU A 22 8.56 -22.67 -16.65
CA GLU A 22 8.53 -22.60 -15.20
C GLU A 22 7.26 -21.91 -14.70
N THR A 23 6.67 -22.48 -13.65
CA THR A 23 5.50 -21.93 -12.97
C THR A 23 5.77 -21.76 -11.47
N ILE A 24 4.98 -20.91 -10.83
CA ILE A 24 4.99 -20.68 -9.40
C ILE A 24 3.62 -21.05 -8.85
N GLU A 25 3.58 -21.98 -7.93
CA GLU A 25 2.36 -22.34 -7.21
C GLU A 25 1.92 -21.22 -6.30
N ILE A 26 0.60 -20.99 -6.28
CA ILE A 26 -0.05 -20.02 -5.42
C ILE A 26 -0.88 -20.79 -4.39
N PRO A 27 -0.39 -20.94 -3.17
CA PRO A 27 -1.14 -21.58 -2.09
C PRO A 27 -2.18 -20.62 -1.50
N SER A 28 -3.30 -21.17 -1.07
CA SER A 28 -4.28 -20.43 -0.25
C SER A 28 -3.84 -20.43 1.21
N PRO A 29 -3.83 -19.25 1.88
CA PRO A 29 -3.44 -19.17 3.28
C PRO A 29 -4.42 -19.86 4.26
N TYR A 30 -5.67 -20.10 3.84
CA TYR A 30 -6.67 -20.72 4.70
C TYR A 30 -7.15 -22.12 4.25
N LEU A 31 -7.11 -22.39 2.94
CA LEU A 31 -7.40 -23.73 2.42
C LEU A 31 -6.20 -24.66 2.55
N HIS A 32 -4.99 -24.09 2.63
CA HIS A 32 -3.72 -24.81 2.68
C HIS A 32 -3.50 -25.75 1.47
N GLU A 33 -4.04 -25.37 0.33
CA GLU A 33 -3.90 -26.06 -0.96
C GLU A 33 -3.50 -25.07 -2.04
N VAL A 34 -2.97 -25.59 -3.16
CA VAL A 34 -2.62 -24.77 -4.34
C VAL A 34 -3.89 -24.42 -5.10
N ILE A 35 -4.21 -23.14 -5.21
CA ILE A 35 -5.41 -22.64 -5.91
C ILE A 35 -5.15 -22.30 -7.37
N GLY A 36 -3.88 -22.22 -7.78
CA GLY A 36 -3.46 -21.92 -9.14
C GLY A 36 -1.95 -21.84 -9.26
N GLN A 37 -1.50 -21.68 -10.49
CA GLN A 37 -0.09 -21.43 -10.79
C GLN A 37 0.04 -20.23 -11.70
N VAL A 38 1.10 -19.45 -11.57
CA VAL A 38 1.43 -18.35 -12.48
C VAL A 38 2.76 -18.61 -13.16
N GLN A 39 2.93 -18.09 -14.36
CA GLN A 39 4.17 -18.22 -15.13
C GLN A 39 5.32 -17.49 -14.40
N ALA A 40 6.53 -18.08 -14.43
CA ALA A 40 7.76 -17.41 -14.04
C ALA A 40 8.43 -16.86 -15.30
N ILE A 41 8.32 -15.54 -15.53
CA ILE A 41 8.87 -14.94 -16.75
C ILE A 41 10.40 -14.90 -16.71
N THR A 42 11.02 -15.02 -17.88
CA THR A 42 12.46 -14.92 -18.07
C THR A 42 12.93 -13.46 -18.17
N ARG A 43 14.24 -13.23 -18.03
CA ARG A 43 14.84 -11.91 -18.30
C ARG A 43 14.62 -11.45 -19.74
N GLY A 44 14.69 -12.37 -20.72
CA GLY A 44 14.40 -12.04 -22.11
C GLY A 44 12.96 -11.56 -22.34
N GLU A 45 12.00 -12.15 -21.64
CA GLU A 45 10.60 -11.71 -21.67
C GLU A 45 10.41 -10.37 -20.94
N VAL A 46 11.20 -10.08 -19.91
CA VAL A 46 11.25 -8.75 -19.28
C VAL A 46 11.76 -7.71 -20.28
N ASP A 47 12.82 -8.02 -21.03
CA ASP A 47 13.38 -7.11 -22.06
C ASP A 47 12.34 -6.83 -23.16
N GLU A 48 11.64 -7.89 -23.63
CA GLU A 48 10.55 -7.77 -24.62
C GLU A 48 9.41 -6.89 -24.07
N ALA A 49 9.01 -7.10 -22.81
CA ALA A 49 7.95 -6.33 -22.17
C ALA A 49 8.32 -4.83 -22.07
N ILE A 50 9.56 -4.52 -21.68
CA ILE A 50 10.04 -3.15 -21.57
C ILE A 50 10.17 -2.49 -22.96
N ALA A 51 10.66 -3.22 -23.96
CA ALA A 51 10.74 -2.73 -25.34
C ALA A 51 9.35 -2.42 -25.91
N SER A 52 8.39 -3.32 -25.70
CA SER A 52 6.98 -3.12 -26.08
C SER A 52 6.38 -1.91 -25.38
N ALA A 53 6.63 -1.75 -24.07
CA ALA A 53 6.14 -0.59 -23.28
C ALA A 53 6.71 0.73 -23.79
N LYS A 54 8.01 0.78 -24.09
CA LYS A 54 8.68 1.97 -24.65
C LYS A 54 8.09 2.39 -25.99
N GLU A 55 7.77 1.43 -26.87
CA GLU A 55 7.20 1.74 -28.18
C GLU A 55 5.76 2.22 -28.05
N ALA A 56 4.92 1.52 -27.29
CA ALA A 56 3.53 1.89 -27.07
C ALA A 56 3.37 3.27 -26.39
N GLN A 57 4.28 3.59 -25.48
CA GLN A 57 4.27 4.84 -24.72
C GLN A 57 4.39 6.08 -25.62
N LYS A 58 5.11 6.01 -26.73
CA LYS A 58 5.31 7.15 -27.63
C LYS A 58 3.98 7.70 -28.16
N SER A 59 3.16 6.82 -28.74
CA SER A 59 1.84 7.22 -29.25
C SER A 59 0.85 7.54 -28.12
N TRP A 60 0.97 6.88 -26.98
CA TRP A 60 0.12 7.12 -25.81
C TRP A 60 0.38 8.50 -25.19
N ALA A 61 1.64 8.94 -25.14
CA ALA A 61 1.98 10.28 -24.68
C ALA A 61 1.40 11.38 -25.54
N GLU A 62 1.26 11.15 -26.85
CA GLU A 62 0.67 12.10 -27.80
C GLU A 62 -0.87 12.05 -27.82
N ALA A 63 -1.49 10.98 -27.30
CA ALA A 63 -2.94 10.88 -27.19
C ALA A 63 -3.51 11.96 -26.26
N SER A 64 -4.68 12.49 -26.60
CA SER A 64 -5.34 13.48 -25.76
C SER A 64 -5.68 12.88 -24.38
N LEU A 65 -5.72 13.73 -23.35
CA LEU A 65 -6.10 13.30 -22.00
C LEU A 65 -7.50 12.66 -21.99
N GLN A 66 -8.43 13.19 -22.79
CA GLN A 66 -9.77 12.64 -22.94
C GLN A 66 -9.78 11.25 -23.61
N ASP A 67 -8.90 11.01 -24.57
CA ASP A 67 -8.81 9.69 -25.20
C ASP A 67 -8.24 8.65 -24.21
N ARG A 68 -7.24 9.03 -23.44
CA ARG A 68 -6.72 8.17 -22.36
C ARG A 68 -7.79 7.88 -21.31
N ALA A 69 -8.56 8.88 -20.91
CA ALA A 69 -9.64 8.77 -19.92
C ALA A 69 -10.71 7.75 -20.33
N LYS A 70 -11.09 7.69 -21.61
CA LYS A 70 -12.10 6.73 -22.12
C LYS A 70 -11.75 5.27 -21.80
N TYR A 71 -10.48 4.88 -21.92
CA TYR A 71 -10.04 3.52 -21.63
C TYR A 71 -10.06 3.23 -20.12
N LEU A 72 -9.69 4.22 -19.29
CA LEU A 72 -9.65 4.05 -17.84
C LEU A 72 -11.06 4.03 -17.23
N TYR A 73 -12.01 4.80 -17.76
CA TYR A 73 -13.43 4.68 -17.38
C TYR A 73 -13.97 3.28 -17.67
N LYS A 74 -13.71 2.75 -18.88
CA LYS A 74 -14.08 1.37 -19.23
C LYS A 74 -13.41 0.34 -18.32
N TRP A 75 -12.14 0.56 -17.94
CA TRP A 75 -11.47 -0.30 -16.99
C TRP A 75 -12.15 -0.33 -15.63
N ALA A 76 -12.55 0.82 -15.11
CA ALA A 76 -13.32 0.90 -13.87
C ALA A 76 -14.66 0.16 -13.98
N ASP A 77 -15.35 0.26 -15.12
CA ASP A 77 -16.59 -0.46 -15.37
C ASP A 77 -16.38 -1.98 -15.45
N GLU A 78 -15.33 -2.45 -16.16
CA GLU A 78 -14.98 -3.87 -16.22
C GLU A 78 -14.58 -4.44 -14.86
N LEU A 79 -13.90 -3.68 -14.01
CA LEU A 79 -13.64 -4.11 -12.62
C LEU A 79 -14.93 -4.33 -11.84
N VAL A 80 -15.92 -3.45 -11.99
CA VAL A 80 -17.24 -3.64 -11.36
C VAL A 80 -17.96 -4.85 -11.95
N ASN A 81 -17.90 -5.06 -13.26
CA ASN A 81 -18.49 -6.24 -13.91
C ASN A 81 -17.87 -7.55 -13.42
N MET A 82 -16.57 -7.54 -13.10
CA MET A 82 -15.81 -8.70 -12.62
C MET A 82 -15.68 -8.78 -11.10
N GLN A 83 -16.38 -7.92 -10.35
CA GLN A 83 -16.16 -7.75 -8.90
C GLN A 83 -16.31 -9.03 -8.08
N ASP A 84 -17.27 -9.88 -8.41
CA ASP A 84 -17.51 -11.12 -7.66
C ASP A 84 -16.43 -12.17 -7.96
N GLU A 85 -16.00 -12.31 -9.21
CA GLU A 85 -14.91 -13.19 -9.61
C GLU A 85 -13.59 -12.76 -8.95
N ILE A 86 -13.27 -11.47 -9.01
CA ILE A 86 -12.02 -10.94 -8.44
C ILE A 86 -12.05 -11.05 -6.91
N ALA A 87 -13.19 -10.78 -6.27
CA ALA A 87 -13.33 -10.90 -4.82
C ALA A 87 -13.13 -12.33 -4.32
N ASP A 88 -13.69 -13.33 -5.02
CA ASP A 88 -13.50 -14.74 -4.70
C ASP A 88 -12.01 -15.14 -4.80
N ILE A 89 -11.32 -14.64 -5.82
CA ILE A 89 -9.88 -14.87 -6.00
C ILE A 89 -9.07 -14.20 -4.88
N ILE A 90 -9.32 -12.93 -4.57
CA ILE A 90 -8.64 -12.22 -3.45
C ILE A 90 -8.85 -13.01 -2.15
N MET A 91 -10.07 -13.44 -1.87
CA MET A 91 -10.36 -14.23 -0.66
C MET A 91 -9.52 -15.50 -0.62
N LYS A 92 -9.48 -16.26 -1.71
CA LYS A 92 -8.75 -17.53 -1.79
C LYS A 92 -7.22 -17.34 -1.78
N GLU A 93 -6.74 -16.29 -2.46
CA GLU A 93 -5.30 -16.07 -2.69
C GLU A 93 -4.60 -15.42 -1.48
N VAL A 94 -5.27 -14.49 -0.80
CA VAL A 94 -4.66 -13.72 0.30
C VAL A 94 -5.42 -13.78 1.62
N GLY A 95 -6.47 -14.61 1.71
CA GLY A 95 -7.22 -14.84 2.94
C GLY A 95 -8.04 -13.65 3.43
N LYS A 96 -8.36 -12.68 2.58
CA LYS A 96 -9.21 -11.54 2.94
C LYS A 96 -10.68 -11.95 2.96
N GLY A 97 -11.47 -11.49 3.95
CA GLY A 97 -12.90 -11.73 3.98
C GLY A 97 -13.58 -11.31 2.67
N TYR A 98 -14.58 -12.10 2.21
CA TYR A 98 -15.19 -11.90 0.90
C TYR A 98 -15.80 -10.50 0.72
N LYS A 99 -16.49 -9.98 1.75
CA LYS A 99 -17.07 -8.62 1.70
C LYS A 99 -16.01 -7.53 1.56
N ASP A 100 -14.89 -7.66 2.29
CA ASP A 100 -13.80 -6.70 2.21
C ASP A 100 -13.05 -6.82 0.88
N ALA A 101 -12.90 -8.03 0.34
CA ALA A 101 -12.35 -8.26 -1.00
C ALA A 101 -13.23 -7.61 -2.09
N LYS A 102 -14.54 -7.80 -2.03
CA LYS A 102 -15.48 -7.17 -2.97
C LYS A 102 -15.47 -5.64 -2.84
N LYS A 103 -15.46 -5.13 -1.60
CA LYS A 103 -15.33 -3.70 -1.32
C LYS A 103 -14.02 -3.12 -1.87
N GLU A 104 -12.92 -3.86 -1.81
CA GLU A 104 -11.65 -3.45 -2.42
C GLU A 104 -11.79 -3.23 -3.92
N VAL A 105 -12.44 -4.16 -4.65
CA VAL A 105 -12.63 -4.04 -6.11
C VAL A 105 -13.49 -2.83 -6.46
N VAL A 106 -14.62 -2.64 -5.78
CA VAL A 106 -15.54 -1.51 -6.03
C VAL A 106 -14.83 -0.18 -5.73
N ARG A 107 -14.17 -0.07 -4.57
CA ARG A 107 -13.39 1.12 -4.21
C ARG A 107 -12.28 1.40 -5.23
N THR A 108 -11.69 0.37 -5.81
CA THR A 108 -10.67 0.53 -6.85
C THR A 108 -11.25 1.17 -8.11
N ALA A 109 -12.45 0.77 -8.53
CA ALA A 109 -13.12 1.40 -9.65
C ALA A 109 -13.40 2.89 -9.38
N ASP A 110 -13.85 3.24 -8.18
CA ASP A 110 -14.08 4.63 -7.78
C ASP A 110 -12.77 5.43 -7.71
N PHE A 111 -11.69 4.81 -7.20
CA PHE A 111 -10.35 5.38 -7.20
C PHE A 111 -9.89 5.72 -8.63
N ILE A 112 -10.09 4.82 -9.59
CA ILE A 112 -9.73 5.05 -11.00
C ILE A 112 -10.53 6.22 -11.57
N ARG A 113 -11.85 6.24 -11.35
CA ARG A 113 -12.72 7.35 -11.82
C ARG A 113 -12.27 8.69 -11.25
N TYR A 114 -12.03 8.76 -9.94
CA TYR A 114 -11.56 9.99 -9.30
C TYR A 114 -10.16 10.41 -9.78
N THR A 115 -9.28 9.44 -10.05
CA THR A 115 -7.95 9.71 -10.63
C THR A 115 -8.06 10.36 -12.01
N ILE A 116 -9.02 9.94 -12.85
CA ILE A 116 -9.28 10.53 -14.14
C ILE A 116 -9.79 11.97 -13.97
N GLU A 117 -10.79 12.18 -13.11
CA GLU A 117 -11.36 13.51 -12.85
C GLU A 117 -10.29 14.50 -12.37
N GLU A 118 -9.44 14.08 -11.42
CA GLU A 118 -8.36 14.93 -10.94
C GLU A 118 -7.34 15.24 -12.04
N ALA A 119 -6.99 14.27 -12.89
CA ALA A 119 -6.08 14.47 -14.00
C ALA A 119 -6.65 15.47 -15.03
N LEU A 120 -7.96 15.42 -15.30
CA LEU A 120 -8.64 16.36 -16.21
C LEU A 120 -8.60 17.80 -15.69
N HIS A 121 -8.45 18.00 -14.38
CA HIS A 121 -8.37 19.31 -13.73
C HIS A 121 -6.93 19.75 -13.43
N MET A 122 -5.92 18.96 -13.81
CA MET A 122 -4.52 19.36 -13.68
C MET A 122 -4.10 20.29 -14.82
N HIS A 123 -4.02 21.58 -14.52
CA HIS A 123 -3.55 22.59 -15.46
C HIS A 123 -2.08 22.91 -15.23
N GLY A 124 -1.40 23.41 -16.26
CA GLY A 124 -0.07 23.98 -16.17
C GLY A 124 -0.07 25.38 -15.54
N GLU A 125 1.12 25.93 -15.38
CA GLU A 125 1.34 27.26 -14.82
C GLU A 125 2.01 28.16 -15.86
N SER A 126 1.89 29.47 -15.68
CA SER A 126 2.66 30.46 -16.43
C SER A 126 3.21 31.54 -15.51
N MET A 127 4.42 32.01 -15.82
CA MET A 127 5.12 33.04 -15.03
C MET A 127 5.71 34.08 -15.95
N MET A 128 5.44 35.36 -15.65
CA MET A 128 6.09 36.47 -16.33
C MET A 128 7.46 36.78 -15.70
N GLY A 129 8.43 37.15 -16.55
CA GLY A 129 9.79 37.42 -16.10
C GLY A 129 9.93 38.62 -15.18
N ASP A 130 9.00 39.58 -15.24
CA ASP A 130 9.01 40.80 -14.40
C ASP A 130 8.56 40.56 -12.95
N SER A 131 8.14 39.38 -12.63
CA SER A 131 7.90 38.95 -11.22
C SER A 131 9.19 38.77 -10.40
N PHE A 132 10.35 38.73 -11.06
CA PHE A 132 11.66 38.62 -10.40
C PHE A 132 12.40 39.98 -10.43
N PRO A 133 13.09 40.41 -9.34
CA PRO A 133 13.84 41.65 -9.30
C PRO A 133 14.82 41.79 -10.47
N GLY A 134 14.71 42.85 -11.27
CA GLY A 134 15.52 43.08 -12.46
C GLY A 134 15.06 42.32 -13.71
N GLY A 135 14.00 41.52 -13.61
CA GLY A 135 13.37 40.86 -14.74
C GLY A 135 12.53 41.83 -15.58
N THR A 136 12.17 41.40 -16.77
CA THR A 136 11.36 42.19 -17.73
C THR A 136 10.17 41.40 -18.23
N LYS A 137 9.17 42.09 -18.81
CA LYS A 137 8.00 41.50 -19.49
C LYS A 137 8.35 40.77 -20.78
N SER A 138 9.59 40.79 -21.21
CA SER A 138 10.04 40.14 -22.44
C SER A 138 10.18 38.62 -22.34
N LYS A 139 9.94 38.02 -21.16
CA LYS A 139 10.00 36.57 -20.96
C LYS A 139 8.71 36.06 -20.34
N LEU A 140 8.18 34.97 -20.92
CA LEU A 140 7.06 34.21 -20.37
C LEU A 140 7.46 32.74 -20.31
N ALA A 141 7.45 32.15 -19.10
CA ALA A 141 7.59 30.72 -18.90
C ALA A 141 6.21 30.04 -18.89
N ILE A 142 6.07 28.96 -19.65
CA ILE A 142 4.92 28.04 -19.63
C ILE A 142 5.43 26.73 -19.02
N ILE A 143 4.81 26.30 -17.94
CA ILE A 143 5.17 25.09 -17.19
C ILE A 143 4.08 24.06 -17.41
N GLN A 144 4.43 22.96 -18.04
CA GLN A 144 3.52 21.83 -18.31
C GLN A 144 4.07 20.54 -17.69
N ARG A 145 3.19 19.56 -17.47
CA ARG A 145 3.57 18.23 -17.04
C ARG A 145 3.75 17.31 -18.24
N ALA A 146 4.86 16.59 -18.25
CA ALA A 146 5.20 15.60 -19.27
C ALA A 146 5.33 14.20 -18.63
N PRO A 147 4.91 13.11 -19.31
CA PRO A 147 5.08 11.75 -18.82
C PRO A 147 6.57 11.41 -18.64
N LEU A 148 6.85 10.47 -17.74
CA LEU A 148 8.21 9.99 -17.47
C LEU A 148 8.67 8.96 -18.50
N GLY A 149 7.77 8.11 -18.98
CA GLY A 149 8.06 7.03 -19.91
C GLY A 149 7.50 5.69 -19.45
N VAL A 150 8.36 4.74 -19.09
CA VAL A 150 7.95 3.41 -18.58
C VAL A 150 8.08 3.39 -17.06
N VAL A 151 6.97 3.12 -16.38
CA VAL A 151 6.88 3.01 -14.92
C VAL A 151 6.92 1.54 -14.51
N LEU A 152 7.82 1.17 -13.62
CA LEU A 152 7.79 -0.11 -12.93
C LEU A 152 6.88 0.00 -11.71
N ALA A 153 5.74 -0.68 -11.76
CA ALA A 153 4.75 -0.73 -10.68
C ALA A 153 4.85 -2.07 -9.94
N ILE A 154 5.27 -2.04 -8.67
CA ILE A 154 5.38 -3.23 -7.82
C ILE A 154 4.39 -3.10 -6.67
N ALA A 155 3.45 -4.04 -6.56
CA ALA A 155 2.37 -4.00 -5.59
C ALA A 155 2.48 -5.13 -4.54
N PRO A 156 1.91 -4.94 -3.32
CA PRO A 156 1.92 -5.91 -2.25
C PRO A 156 0.73 -6.90 -2.37
N PHE A 157 0.72 -7.89 -1.48
CA PHE A 157 -0.33 -8.92 -1.45
C PHE A 157 -1.61 -8.48 -0.73
N ASN A 158 -1.52 -7.60 0.27
CA ASN A 158 -2.62 -7.33 1.20
C ASN A 158 -3.78 -6.53 0.60
N TYR A 159 -3.52 -5.73 -0.43
CA TYR A 159 -4.52 -5.06 -1.28
C TYR A 159 -4.11 -5.22 -2.75
N PRO A 160 -4.22 -6.45 -3.30
CA PRO A 160 -3.60 -6.80 -4.58
C PRO A 160 -4.20 -6.06 -5.77
N VAL A 161 -5.44 -5.60 -5.67
CA VAL A 161 -6.13 -4.85 -6.73
C VAL A 161 -6.04 -3.34 -6.49
N ASN A 162 -6.37 -2.86 -5.29
CA ASN A 162 -6.39 -1.43 -5.01
C ASN A 162 -5.00 -0.79 -5.08
N LEU A 163 -4.00 -1.37 -4.41
CA LEU A 163 -2.65 -0.81 -4.42
C LEU A 163 -1.93 -1.00 -5.77
N SER A 164 -2.37 -1.95 -6.58
CA SER A 164 -1.92 -2.09 -7.97
C SER A 164 -2.50 -0.96 -8.83
N ALA A 165 -3.81 -0.77 -8.80
CA ALA A 165 -4.48 0.29 -9.55
C ALA A 165 -4.01 1.69 -9.13
N ALA A 166 -3.68 1.89 -7.84
CA ALA A 166 -3.10 3.14 -7.34
C ALA A 166 -1.75 3.52 -7.96
N LYS A 167 -1.11 2.58 -8.67
CA LYS A 167 0.11 2.82 -9.45
C LYS A 167 -0.20 2.89 -10.95
N LEU A 168 -1.04 1.98 -11.44
CA LEU A 168 -1.34 1.88 -12.87
C LEU A 168 -2.20 3.06 -13.37
N ALA A 169 -3.27 3.41 -12.64
CA ALA A 169 -4.19 4.44 -13.08
C ALA A 169 -3.52 5.82 -13.26
N PRO A 170 -2.79 6.37 -12.26
CA PRO A 170 -2.11 7.64 -12.45
C PRO A 170 -0.98 7.58 -13.50
N ALA A 171 -0.27 6.45 -13.63
CA ALA A 171 0.75 6.30 -14.67
C ALA A 171 0.12 6.36 -16.07
N LEU A 172 -0.93 5.58 -16.31
CA LEU A 172 -1.59 5.48 -17.61
C LEU A 172 -2.27 6.80 -18.01
N ILE A 173 -3.04 7.41 -17.11
CA ILE A 173 -3.75 8.67 -17.44
C ILE A 173 -2.76 9.80 -17.76
N MET A 174 -1.60 9.82 -17.11
CA MET A 174 -0.55 10.81 -17.36
C MET A 174 0.36 10.49 -18.55
N GLY A 175 0.03 9.44 -19.35
CA GLY A 175 0.70 9.15 -20.61
C GLY A 175 1.92 8.25 -20.52
N ASN A 176 2.10 7.53 -19.42
CA ASN A 176 3.14 6.51 -19.25
C ASN A 176 2.66 5.13 -19.68
N ALA A 177 3.61 4.23 -19.97
CA ALA A 177 3.39 2.79 -20.01
C ALA A 177 3.86 2.14 -18.70
N VAL A 178 3.39 0.93 -18.42
CA VAL A 178 3.62 0.27 -17.14
C VAL A 178 4.14 -1.16 -17.31
N ILE A 179 5.21 -1.48 -16.61
CA ILE A 179 5.58 -2.86 -16.28
C ILE A 179 5.02 -3.14 -14.88
N PHE A 180 4.04 -4.02 -14.81
CA PHE A 180 3.37 -4.35 -13.55
C PHE A 180 3.90 -5.67 -12.98
N LYS A 181 4.49 -5.58 -11.79
CA LYS A 181 4.91 -6.74 -11.01
C LYS A 181 4.01 -6.90 -9.79
N PRO A 182 3.01 -7.79 -9.83
CA PRO A 182 2.25 -8.15 -8.64
C PRO A 182 3.13 -8.85 -7.60
N ALA A 183 2.72 -8.85 -6.34
CA ALA A 183 3.29 -9.78 -5.37
C ALA A 183 3.10 -11.23 -5.86
N THR A 184 3.97 -12.15 -5.47
CA THR A 184 3.80 -13.57 -5.82
C THR A 184 2.47 -14.10 -5.29
N GLN A 185 2.19 -13.89 -4.00
CA GLN A 185 0.86 -14.05 -3.43
C GLN A 185 0.05 -12.78 -3.68
N GLY A 186 -0.98 -12.84 -4.50
CA GLY A 186 -1.71 -11.72 -5.09
C GLY A 186 -1.52 -11.62 -6.60
N ALA A 187 -0.75 -12.53 -7.21
CA ALA A 187 -0.47 -12.50 -8.63
C ALA A 187 -1.70 -12.83 -9.49
N ILE A 188 -2.54 -13.77 -9.06
CA ILE A 188 -3.78 -14.14 -9.76
C ILE A 188 -4.75 -12.96 -9.74
N SER A 189 -4.94 -12.32 -8.58
CA SER A 189 -5.75 -11.11 -8.43
C SER A 189 -5.24 -9.98 -9.34
N GLY A 190 -3.92 -9.78 -9.40
CA GLY A 190 -3.28 -8.81 -10.28
C GLY A 190 -3.49 -9.12 -11.77
N ILE A 191 -3.39 -10.39 -12.18
CA ILE A 191 -3.69 -10.85 -13.55
C ILE A 191 -5.15 -10.56 -13.90
N LYS A 192 -6.11 -10.84 -13.00
CA LYS A 192 -7.53 -10.56 -13.22
C LYS A 192 -7.84 -9.08 -13.33
N MET A 193 -7.16 -8.25 -12.56
CA MET A 193 -7.25 -6.79 -12.70
C MET A 193 -6.77 -6.33 -14.10
N VAL A 194 -5.70 -6.92 -14.62
CA VAL A 194 -5.21 -6.63 -15.99
C VAL A 194 -6.13 -7.24 -17.05
N GLU A 195 -6.82 -8.36 -16.77
CA GLU A 195 -7.86 -8.90 -17.66
C GLU A 195 -9.00 -7.89 -17.83
N ALA A 196 -9.45 -7.24 -16.75
CA ALA A 196 -10.44 -6.16 -16.84
C ALA A 196 -9.92 -5.00 -17.72
N LEU A 197 -8.64 -4.64 -17.60
CA LEU A 197 -8.01 -3.61 -18.42
C LEU A 197 -7.92 -4.01 -19.89
N HIS A 198 -7.62 -5.29 -20.17
CA HIS A 198 -7.63 -5.86 -21.52
C HIS A 198 -9.05 -5.80 -22.14
N LYS A 199 -10.09 -6.18 -21.38
CA LYS A 199 -11.50 -6.08 -21.80
C LYS A 199 -11.93 -4.64 -22.08
N ALA A 200 -11.37 -3.67 -21.36
CA ALA A 200 -11.57 -2.24 -21.62
C ALA A 200 -10.98 -1.77 -22.95
N GLY A 201 -10.18 -2.62 -23.61
CA GLY A 201 -9.59 -2.37 -24.93
C GLY A 201 -8.36 -1.46 -24.89
N LEU A 202 -7.62 -1.40 -23.77
CA LEU A 202 -6.38 -0.62 -23.68
C LEU A 202 -5.43 -1.00 -24.82
N PRO A 203 -4.80 -0.06 -25.51
CA PRO A 203 -3.83 -0.33 -26.57
C PRO A 203 -2.71 -1.26 -26.09
N LYS A 204 -2.35 -2.21 -26.96
CA LYS A 204 -1.33 -3.22 -26.68
C LYS A 204 0.02 -2.59 -26.32
N GLY A 205 0.79 -3.24 -25.45
CA GLY A 205 2.10 -2.80 -24.99
C GLY A 205 2.08 -1.80 -23.85
N LEU A 206 0.98 -1.07 -23.59
CA LEU A 206 0.91 -0.05 -22.53
C LEU A 206 0.98 -0.64 -21.12
N VAL A 207 0.48 -1.84 -20.92
CA VAL A 207 0.65 -2.60 -19.67
C VAL A 207 1.19 -3.97 -20.02
N ASN A 208 2.25 -4.37 -19.30
CA ASN A 208 2.82 -5.71 -19.37
C ASN A 208 2.99 -6.25 -17.97
N VAL A 209 2.64 -7.52 -17.75
CA VAL A 209 2.67 -8.15 -16.41
C VAL A 209 3.92 -9.00 -16.27
N ALA A 210 4.74 -8.68 -15.28
CA ALA A 210 5.95 -9.40 -14.93
C ALA A 210 5.70 -10.32 -13.72
N THR A 211 5.10 -11.49 -13.94
CA THR A 211 4.96 -12.53 -12.92
C THR A 211 6.30 -13.19 -12.65
N GLY A 212 6.59 -13.48 -11.36
CA GLY A 212 7.85 -14.08 -10.96
C GLY A 212 8.23 -13.74 -9.54
N ARG A 213 9.18 -14.50 -8.97
CA ARG A 213 9.71 -14.22 -7.64
C ARG A 213 10.56 -12.95 -7.64
N GLY A 214 10.33 -12.05 -6.68
CA GLY A 214 11.09 -10.81 -6.53
C GLY A 214 12.61 -11.03 -6.41
N SER A 215 13.03 -12.13 -5.75
CA SER A 215 14.43 -12.52 -5.63
C SER A 215 15.10 -12.93 -6.96
N VAL A 216 14.31 -13.20 -8.02
CA VAL A 216 14.82 -13.65 -9.32
C VAL A 216 14.83 -12.50 -10.34
N ILE A 217 13.72 -11.76 -10.44
CA ILE A 217 13.54 -10.72 -11.47
C ILE A 217 13.53 -9.29 -10.90
N GLY A 218 13.47 -9.12 -9.56
CA GLY A 218 13.26 -7.80 -8.96
C GLY A 218 14.38 -6.82 -9.24
N ASP A 219 15.60 -7.19 -8.96
CA ASP A 219 16.77 -6.35 -9.21
C ASP A 219 16.93 -6.06 -10.70
N TYR A 220 16.75 -7.09 -11.54
CA TYR A 220 16.84 -6.94 -12.99
C TYR A 220 15.84 -5.91 -13.54
N LEU A 221 14.61 -5.92 -13.04
CA LEU A 221 13.59 -4.92 -13.41
C LEU A 221 13.98 -3.50 -12.97
N VAL A 222 14.47 -3.35 -11.73
CA VAL A 222 14.79 -2.03 -11.17
C VAL A 222 16.04 -1.41 -11.82
N GLU A 223 17.05 -2.22 -12.13
CA GLU A 223 18.30 -1.79 -12.75
C GLU A 223 18.19 -1.63 -14.27
N HIS A 224 17.07 -2.06 -14.89
CA HIS A 224 16.94 -2.03 -16.34
C HIS A 224 16.86 -0.61 -16.90
N ALA A 225 17.74 -0.27 -17.84
CA ALA A 225 17.86 1.08 -18.43
C ALA A 225 16.61 1.59 -19.17
N GLY A 226 15.64 0.72 -19.42
CA GLY A 226 14.35 1.06 -20.02
C GLY A 226 13.29 1.54 -19.02
N ILE A 227 13.52 1.43 -17.71
CA ILE A 227 12.65 1.90 -16.65
C ILE A 227 12.98 3.36 -16.32
N ASN A 228 11.94 4.20 -16.24
CA ASN A 228 12.04 5.63 -15.99
C ASN A 228 11.57 6.04 -14.60
N MET A 229 10.88 5.18 -13.88
CA MET A 229 10.40 5.40 -12.52
C MET A 229 10.08 4.06 -11.86
N VAL A 230 10.27 3.96 -10.54
CA VAL A 230 9.77 2.84 -9.73
C VAL A 230 8.73 3.34 -8.74
N SER A 231 7.54 2.72 -8.78
CA SER A 231 6.50 2.86 -7.76
C SER A 231 6.33 1.53 -7.04
N PHE A 232 6.77 1.48 -5.78
CA PHE A 232 6.82 0.27 -4.97
C PHE A 232 5.96 0.40 -3.71
N THR A 233 5.22 -0.63 -3.37
CA THR A 233 4.62 -0.81 -2.04
C THR A 233 4.97 -2.20 -1.54
N GLY A 234 5.51 -2.29 -0.33
CA GLY A 234 5.93 -3.55 0.28
C GLY A 234 6.75 -3.38 1.56
N GLY A 235 7.48 -4.41 1.95
CA GLY A 235 8.29 -4.39 3.17
C GLY A 235 9.46 -3.40 3.11
N THR A 236 9.75 -2.77 4.25
CA THR A 236 10.77 -1.72 4.40
C THR A 236 12.16 -2.16 3.95
N ASN A 237 12.58 -3.37 4.28
CA ASN A 237 13.89 -3.89 3.86
C ASN A 237 14.01 -4.00 2.34
N THR A 238 12.94 -4.45 1.67
CA THR A 238 12.88 -4.50 0.21
C THR A 238 12.93 -3.09 -0.38
N GLY A 239 12.15 -2.14 0.16
CA GLY A 239 12.17 -0.75 -0.29
C GLY A 239 13.55 -0.10 -0.16
N LYS A 240 14.21 -0.27 0.99
CA LYS A 240 15.61 0.18 1.22
C LYS A 240 16.58 -0.46 0.23
N HIS A 241 16.40 -1.74 -0.12
CA HIS A 241 17.20 -2.44 -1.12
C HIS A 241 16.99 -1.85 -2.53
N LEU A 242 15.72 -1.69 -2.95
CA LEU A 242 15.39 -1.12 -4.25
C LEU A 242 15.91 0.32 -4.41
N ALA A 243 15.84 1.13 -3.35
CA ALA A 243 16.37 2.49 -3.36
C ALA A 243 17.89 2.53 -3.61
N LYS A 244 18.63 1.51 -3.16
CA LYS A 244 20.08 1.39 -3.42
C LYS A 244 20.38 0.89 -4.83
N LYS A 245 19.44 0.15 -5.45
CA LYS A 245 19.59 -0.45 -6.78
C LYS A 245 19.15 0.48 -7.91
N ALA A 246 18.14 1.29 -7.65
CA ALA A 246 17.63 2.24 -8.63
C ALA A 246 18.72 3.26 -8.97
N ALA A 247 18.90 3.50 -10.27
CA ALA A 247 19.77 4.55 -10.77
C ALA A 247 19.14 5.94 -10.52
N MET A 248 19.55 6.96 -11.25
CA MET A 248 19.03 8.33 -11.13
C MET A 248 17.62 8.44 -11.76
N ILE A 249 16.66 7.69 -11.23
CA ILE A 249 15.24 7.71 -11.63
C ILE A 249 14.35 8.01 -10.41
N PRO A 250 13.17 8.63 -10.61
CA PRO A 250 12.22 8.88 -9.54
C PRO A 250 11.77 7.59 -8.84
N LEU A 251 11.63 7.67 -7.52
CA LEU A 251 11.13 6.60 -6.67
C LEU A 251 9.93 7.09 -5.87
N VAL A 252 8.87 6.27 -5.82
CA VAL A 252 7.81 6.38 -4.83
C VAL A 252 7.76 5.05 -4.08
N LEU A 253 8.10 5.09 -2.81
CA LEU A 253 8.18 3.92 -1.93
C LEU A 253 7.18 4.08 -0.79
N GLU A 254 6.25 3.15 -0.70
CA GLU A 254 5.27 3.03 0.38
C GLU A 254 5.59 1.77 1.16
N LEU A 255 6.06 1.91 2.38
CA LEU A 255 6.68 0.83 3.13
C LEU A 255 5.90 0.52 4.42
N GLY A 256 6.52 -0.23 5.32
CA GLY A 256 5.94 -0.57 6.61
C GLY A 256 5.75 0.61 7.56
N GLY A 257 5.10 0.36 8.67
CA GLY A 257 4.88 1.34 9.74
C GLY A 257 4.81 0.68 11.10
N LYS A 258 5.05 1.45 12.15
CA LYS A 258 4.81 1.07 13.55
C LYS A 258 3.90 2.12 14.20
N ASP A 259 2.74 2.30 13.60
CA ASP A 259 1.83 3.40 13.87
C ASP A 259 1.32 3.38 15.32
N PRO A 260 1.59 4.43 16.13
CA PRO A 260 1.11 4.51 17.49
C PRO A 260 -0.31 5.09 17.58
N GLY A 261 -1.12 4.54 18.50
CA GLY A 261 -2.28 5.21 19.04
C GLY A 261 -1.92 5.85 20.38
N ILE A 262 -1.83 7.17 20.45
CA ILE A 262 -1.51 7.93 21.67
C ILE A 262 -2.82 8.27 22.37
N VAL A 263 -2.99 7.81 23.63
CA VAL A 263 -4.20 8.02 24.42
C VAL A 263 -3.86 8.87 25.63
N ARG A 264 -4.37 10.11 25.64
CA ARG A 264 -4.18 11.04 26.74
C ARG A 264 -5.18 10.77 27.89
N GLU A 265 -4.88 11.30 29.07
CA GLU A 265 -5.71 11.14 30.27
C GLU A 265 -7.13 11.73 30.14
N ASP A 266 -7.33 12.71 29.23
CA ASP A 266 -8.62 13.38 28.97
C ASP A 266 -9.39 12.76 27.80
N ALA A 267 -8.89 11.67 27.20
CA ALA A 267 -9.54 11.03 26.06
C ALA A 267 -10.93 10.47 26.40
N ASP A 268 -11.78 10.32 25.39
CA ASP A 268 -12.92 9.42 25.49
C ASP A 268 -12.41 7.99 25.30
N LEU A 269 -12.27 7.28 26.41
CA LEU A 269 -11.62 5.96 26.42
C LEU A 269 -12.44 4.90 25.67
N GLN A 270 -13.78 4.98 25.70
CA GLN A 270 -14.62 4.05 24.97
C GLN A 270 -14.50 4.25 23.46
N ASP A 271 -14.51 5.49 23.01
CA ASP A 271 -14.32 5.83 21.59
C ASP A 271 -12.91 5.49 21.13
N ALA A 272 -11.89 5.81 21.93
CA ALA A 272 -10.52 5.43 21.67
C ALA A 272 -10.35 3.90 21.53
N ALA A 273 -10.95 3.11 22.44
CA ALA A 273 -10.90 1.65 22.38
C ALA A 273 -11.52 1.10 21.10
N ASN A 274 -12.68 1.63 20.68
CA ASN A 274 -13.35 1.24 19.45
C ASN A 274 -12.47 1.49 18.21
N HIS A 275 -11.89 2.68 18.12
CA HIS A 275 -10.99 3.06 17.02
C HIS A 275 -9.69 2.25 17.04
N ILE A 276 -9.09 2.05 18.20
CA ILE A 276 -7.85 1.29 18.35
C ILE A 276 -8.05 -0.17 17.93
N VAL A 277 -9.10 -0.83 18.43
CA VAL A 277 -9.36 -2.25 18.10
C VAL A 277 -9.65 -2.41 16.60
N SER A 278 -10.52 -1.57 16.03
CA SER A 278 -10.78 -1.63 14.60
C SER A 278 -9.53 -1.27 13.76
N GLY A 279 -8.72 -0.34 14.23
CA GLY A 279 -7.45 0.08 13.62
C GLY A 279 -6.36 -0.97 13.69
N ALA A 280 -6.28 -1.73 14.77
CA ALA A 280 -5.24 -2.75 14.97
C ALA A 280 -5.59 -4.10 14.32
N PHE A 281 -6.84 -4.55 14.41
CA PHE A 281 -7.21 -5.95 14.18
C PHE A 281 -7.93 -6.21 12.85
N SER A 282 -8.47 -5.19 12.14
CA SER A 282 -9.11 -5.44 10.85
C SER A 282 -8.14 -6.08 9.87
N TYR A 283 -8.61 -7.13 9.16
CA TYR A 283 -7.82 -7.99 8.28
C TYR A 283 -6.58 -8.57 9.02
N SER A 284 -6.79 -9.01 10.27
CA SER A 284 -5.72 -9.57 11.13
C SER A 284 -4.50 -8.65 11.29
N GLY A 285 -4.66 -7.33 11.19
CA GLY A 285 -3.54 -6.40 11.27
C GLY A 285 -2.59 -6.42 10.06
N GLN A 286 -2.92 -7.12 8.97
CA GLN A 286 -2.09 -7.20 7.75
C GLN A 286 -2.20 -5.92 6.90
N ARG A 287 -2.02 -4.78 7.52
CA ARG A 287 -2.09 -3.45 6.90
C ARG A 287 -0.90 -2.60 7.34
N CYS A 288 -0.31 -1.87 6.39
CA CYS A 288 0.75 -0.90 6.71
C CYS A 288 0.29 0.16 7.71
N THR A 289 -0.97 0.59 7.61
CA THR A 289 -1.61 1.58 8.46
C THR A 289 -2.35 0.97 9.66
N ALA A 290 -2.11 -0.26 10.09
CA ALA A 290 -2.68 -0.76 11.32
C ALA A 290 -2.11 0.00 12.52
N ILE A 291 -2.91 0.26 13.56
CA ILE A 291 -2.36 0.66 14.86
C ILE A 291 -1.58 -0.54 15.40
N LYS A 292 -0.29 -0.37 15.63
CA LYS A 292 0.63 -1.46 15.96
C LYS A 292 1.23 -1.35 17.34
N ARG A 293 0.91 -0.27 18.07
CA ARG A 293 1.21 -0.04 19.49
C ARG A 293 0.32 1.03 20.06
N VAL A 294 0.02 0.95 21.33
CA VAL A 294 -0.69 1.98 22.09
C VAL A 294 0.28 2.64 23.07
N LEU A 295 0.32 3.95 23.07
CA LEU A 295 1.03 4.77 24.05
C LEU A 295 -0.03 5.44 24.92
N VAL A 296 -0.28 4.93 26.13
CA VAL A 296 -1.39 5.38 26.97
C VAL A 296 -0.86 6.03 28.24
N HIS A 297 -1.46 7.17 28.62
CA HIS A 297 -1.13 7.82 29.88
C HIS A 297 -1.47 6.89 31.05
N GLU A 298 -0.52 6.72 31.98
CA GLU A 298 -0.61 5.74 33.09
C GLU A 298 -1.87 5.89 33.94
N ASN A 299 -2.39 7.14 34.12
CA ASN A 299 -3.58 7.42 34.92
C ASN A 299 -4.87 6.78 34.37
N VAL A 300 -4.91 6.45 33.07
CA VAL A 300 -6.09 5.88 32.40
C VAL A 300 -5.79 4.51 31.76
N ALA A 301 -4.58 3.99 31.96
CA ALA A 301 -4.13 2.78 31.31
C ALA A 301 -4.96 1.55 31.71
N ASP A 302 -5.24 1.36 33.00
CA ASP A 302 -6.00 0.20 33.46
C ASP A 302 -7.44 0.19 32.94
N GLU A 303 -8.09 1.36 32.89
CA GLU A 303 -9.43 1.50 32.32
C GLU A 303 -9.41 1.21 30.83
N LEU A 304 -8.47 1.80 30.07
CA LEU A 304 -8.34 1.55 28.64
C LEU A 304 -8.07 0.07 28.34
N VAL A 305 -7.18 -0.58 29.09
CA VAL A 305 -6.86 -2.00 28.92
C VAL A 305 -8.10 -2.86 29.11
N GLY A 306 -8.93 -2.56 30.12
CA GLY A 306 -10.22 -3.26 30.33
C GLY A 306 -11.16 -3.10 29.14
N LEU A 307 -11.33 -1.88 28.63
CA LEU A 307 -12.15 -1.59 27.44
C LEU A 307 -11.63 -2.27 26.17
N LEU A 308 -10.31 -2.26 25.96
CA LEU A 308 -9.68 -2.95 24.84
C LEU A 308 -9.90 -4.46 24.93
N GLN A 309 -9.74 -5.06 26.12
CA GLN A 309 -9.99 -6.49 26.34
C GLN A 309 -11.43 -6.87 25.99
N GLU A 310 -12.42 -6.09 26.43
CA GLU A 310 -13.83 -6.32 26.12
C GLU A 310 -14.12 -6.25 24.62
N GLN A 311 -13.50 -5.32 23.90
CA GLN A 311 -13.70 -5.18 22.45
C GLN A 311 -12.96 -6.27 21.67
N VAL A 312 -11.74 -6.63 22.08
CA VAL A 312 -10.96 -7.71 21.43
C VAL A 312 -11.66 -9.07 21.61
N ALA A 313 -12.29 -9.31 22.76
CA ALA A 313 -13.06 -10.54 23.01
C ALA A 313 -14.28 -10.73 22.08
N LYS A 314 -14.76 -9.66 21.46
CA LYS A 314 -15.91 -9.69 20.51
C LYS A 314 -15.49 -9.96 19.07
N LEU A 315 -14.18 -9.97 18.78
CA LEU A 315 -13.70 -10.16 17.41
C LEU A 315 -13.95 -11.60 16.95
N SER A 316 -14.53 -11.74 15.76
CA SER A 316 -14.70 -13.04 15.12
C SER A 316 -13.36 -13.57 14.62
N VAL A 317 -13.07 -14.84 14.91
CA VAL A 317 -11.85 -15.53 14.47
C VAL A 317 -12.24 -16.74 13.63
N GLY A 318 -11.70 -16.86 12.42
CA GLY A 318 -12.04 -18.00 11.57
C GLY A 318 -11.73 -17.82 10.09
N SER A 319 -12.62 -18.36 9.25
CA SER A 319 -12.47 -18.38 7.80
C SER A 319 -12.80 -17.02 7.17
N PRO A 320 -12.08 -16.61 6.12
CA PRO A 320 -12.43 -15.46 5.30
C PRO A 320 -13.78 -15.63 4.58
N GLU A 321 -14.26 -16.85 4.35
CA GLU A 321 -15.59 -17.12 3.77
C GLU A 321 -16.71 -16.68 4.69
N GLN A 322 -16.48 -16.66 6.01
CA GLN A 322 -17.42 -16.20 7.03
C GLN A 322 -17.28 -14.70 7.33
N ASP A 323 -16.43 -13.99 6.57
CA ASP A 323 -16.08 -12.60 6.82
C ASP A 323 -15.57 -12.35 8.25
N SER A 324 -14.82 -13.31 8.80
CA SER A 324 -14.21 -13.17 10.13
C SER A 324 -13.23 -12.00 10.14
N THR A 325 -13.20 -11.25 11.25
CA THR A 325 -12.26 -10.11 11.43
C THR A 325 -10.82 -10.60 11.47
N ILE A 326 -10.60 -11.70 12.20
CA ILE A 326 -9.31 -12.37 12.31
C ILE A 326 -9.35 -13.60 11.42
N VAL A 327 -8.48 -13.59 10.43
CA VAL A 327 -8.31 -14.63 9.41
C VAL A 327 -6.85 -15.10 9.43
N PRO A 328 -6.52 -16.26 8.82
CA PRO A 328 -5.13 -16.70 8.71
C PRO A 328 -4.21 -15.65 8.08
N LEU A 329 -3.00 -15.53 8.61
CA LEU A 329 -1.95 -14.72 8.01
C LEU A 329 -1.52 -15.35 6.68
N ILE A 330 -0.83 -14.56 5.87
CA ILE A 330 -0.50 -14.94 4.49
C ILE A 330 0.28 -16.25 4.38
N ASP A 331 1.11 -16.57 5.36
CA ASP A 331 1.87 -17.82 5.44
C ASP A 331 2.30 -18.15 6.88
N ASP A 332 2.80 -19.39 7.08
CA ASP A 332 3.30 -19.85 8.37
C ASP A 332 4.53 -19.05 8.84
N LYS A 333 5.38 -18.58 7.90
CA LYS A 333 6.56 -17.76 8.23
C LYS A 333 6.18 -16.42 8.85
N SER A 334 5.13 -15.80 8.35
CA SER A 334 4.57 -14.56 8.91
C SER A 334 4.01 -14.82 10.32
N ALA A 335 3.36 -15.96 10.52
CA ALA A 335 2.85 -16.37 11.82
C ALA A 335 3.98 -16.69 12.82
N ASP A 336 5.05 -17.35 12.37
CA ASP A 336 6.25 -17.61 13.20
C ASP A 336 6.88 -16.31 13.68
N PHE A 337 6.98 -15.33 12.79
CA PHE A 337 7.52 -14.01 13.12
C PHE A 337 6.66 -13.28 14.17
N VAL A 338 5.35 -13.26 13.97
CA VAL A 338 4.42 -12.62 14.93
C VAL A 338 4.45 -13.33 16.29
N GLN A 339 4.46 -14.67 16.30
CA GLN A 339 4.57 -15.43 17.54
C GLN A 339 5.90 -15.14 18.26
N GLY A 340 7.00 -15.05 17.53
CA GLY A 340 8.31 -14.72 18.11
C GLY A 340 8.36 -13.33 18.77
N LEU A 341 7.56 -12.36 18.30
CA LEU A 341 7.42 -11.06 18.97
C LEU A 341 6.65 -11.17 20.29
N VAL A 342 5.63 -12.02 20.34
CA VAL A 342 4.87 -12.29 21.56
C VAL A 342 5.73 -13.00 22.60
N ASP A 343 6.47 -14.01 22.15
CA ASP A 343 7.35 -14.82 23.02
C ASP A 343 8.47 -13.95 23.64
N ASP A 344 9.13 -13.09 22.85
CA ASP A 344 10.10 -12.10 23.32
C ASP A 344 9.51 -11.15 24.38
N ALA A 345 8.28 -10.72 24.19
CA ALA A 345 7.61 -9.83 25.13
C ALA A 345 7.32 -10.55 26.46
N ILE A 346 6.82 -11.78 26.42
CA ILE A 346 6.56 -12.59 27.61
C ILE A 346 7.86 -12.87 28.38
N GLU A 347 8.92 -13.28 27.67
CA GLU A 347 10.23 -13.56 28.28
C GLU A 347 10.79 -12.33 29.01
N LYS A 348 10.49 -11.13 28.53
CA LYS A 348 10.90 -9.86 29.11
C LYS A 348 9.91 -9.28 30.14
N GLY A 349 8.89 -10.03 30.50
CA GLY A 349 7.97 -9.68 31.59
C GLY A 349 6.71 -8.92 31.20
N ALA A 350 6.36 -8.85 29.92
CA ALA A 350 5.06 -8.33 29.49
C ALA A 350 3.91 -9.24 29.93
N THR A 351 2.72 -8.66 30.08
CA THR A 351 1.52 -9.38 30.52
C THR A 351 0.57 -9.60 29.34
N ILE A 352 0.21 -10.85 29.08
CA ILE A 352 -0.85 -11.17 28.12
C ILE A 352 -2.21 -10.90 28.77
N VAL A 353 -2.95 -9.96 28.24
CA VAL A 353 -4.30 -9.62 28.71
C VAL A 353 -5.34 -10.57 28.11
N ILE A 354 -5.22 -10.86 26.82
CA ILE A 354 -6.09 -11.79 26.07
C ILE A 354 -5.34 -12.32 24.86
N GLY A 355 -5.68 -13.51 24.38
CA GLY A 355 -5.14 -14.10 23.16
C GLY A 355 -3.99 -15.06 23.42
N ASN A 356 -2.87 -14.88 22.71
CA ASN A 356 -1.70 -15.79 22.71
C ASN A 356 -2.06 -17.24 22.35
N LYS A 357 -2.94 -17.40 21.36
CA LYS A 357 -3.31 -18.69 20.79
C LYS A 357 -3.01 -18.67 19.30
N ARG A 358 -2.48 -19.78 18.81
CA ARG A 358 -2.13 -19.96 17.40
C ARG A 358 -2.59 -21.32 16.89
N GLU A 359 -3.13 -21.36 15.68
CA GLU A 359 -3.44 -22.57 14.92
C GLU A 359 -2.82 -22.44 13.52
N ARG A 360 -1.64 -23.02 13.30
CA ARG A 360 -0.83 -22.82 12.08
C ARG A 360 -0.53 -21.34 11.85
N ASN A 361 -1.03 -20.78 10.74
CA ASN A 361 -0.91 -19.36 10.39
C ASN A 361 -2.11 -18.50 10.87
N LEU A 362 -3.07 -19.06 11.57
CA LEU A 362 -4.11 -18.32 12.28
C LEU A 362 -3.65 -17.94 13.68
N ILE A 363 -3.37 -16.66 13.89
CA ILE A 363 -3.04 -16.11 15.21
C ILE A 363 -4.28 -15.44 15.76
N TYR A 364 -4.63 -15.77 16.99
CA TYR A 364 -5.74 -15.15 17.70
C TYR A 364 -5.37 -13.71 18.12
N PRO A 365 -6.35 -12.79 18.18
CA PRO A 365 -6.07 -11.41 18.52
C PRO A 365 -5.47 -11.34 19.92
N THR A 366 -4.31 -10.73 20.04
CA THR A 366 -3.50 -10.74 21.26
C THR A 366 -3.23 -9.32 21.74
N LEU A 367 -3.62 -9.03 22.98
CA LEU A 367 -3.36 -7.78 23.66
C LEU A 367 -2.27 -7.98 24.70
N ILE A 368 -1.21 -7.18 24.66
CA ILE A 368 -0.01 -7.31 25.47
C ILE A 368 0.20 -6.03 26.27
N ASP A 369 0.08 -6.07 27.58
CA ASP A 369 0.29 -4.91 28.48
C ASP A 369 1.68 -4.94 29.12
N HIS A 370 2.06 -3.83 29.74
CA HIS A 370 3.36 -3.62 30.37
C HIS A 370 4.54 -3.82 29.39
N VAL A 371 4.34 -3.45 28.14
CA VAL A 371 5.41 -3.51 27.13
C VAL A 371 6.40 -2.39 27.39
N THR A 372 7.69 -2.74 27.36
CA THR A 372 8.80 -1.79 27.50
C THR A 372 9.57 -1.58 26.21
N GLU A 373 10.40 -0.56 26.15
CA GLU A 373 11.26 -0.26 25.01
C GLU A 373 12.32 -1.33 24.72
N GLU A 374 12.58 -2.29 25.65
CA GLU A 374 13.51 -3.40 25.45
C GLU A 374 12.91 -4.56 24.65
N MET A 375 11.60 -4.58 24.47
CA MET A 375 10.86 -5.64 23.80
C MET A 375 10.77 -5.37 22.29
N LYS A 376 11.01 -6.39 21.48
CA LYS A 376 10.95 -6.26 20.00
C LYS A 376 9.59 -5.79 19.53
N VAL A 377 8.51 -6.24 20.17
CA VAL A 377 7.13 -5.86 19.84
C VAL A 377 6.86 -4.35 19.98
N ALA A 378 7.66 -3.60 20.72
CA ALA A 378 7.57 -2.15 20.78
C ALA A 378 7.99 -1.46 19.47
N TRP A 379 8.88 -2.08 18.67
CA TRP A 379 9.56 -1.48 17.53
C TRP A 379 9.29 -2.15 16.20
N GLU A 380 9.27 -3.48 16.14
CA GLU A 380 9.13 -4.23 14.90
C GLU A 380 7.67 -4.23 14.42
N GLU A 381 7.47 -4.13 13.10
CA GLU A 381 6.16 -4.20 12.47
C GLU A 381 5.65 -5.65 12.46
N PRO A 382 4.59 -6.00 13.22
CA PRO A 382 4.15 -7.39 13.29
C PRO A 382 3.43 -7.88 12.03
N PHE A 383 2.70 -7.00 11.35
CA PHE A 383 1.80 -7.35 10.24
C PHE A 383 0.88 -8.54 10.59
N GLY A 384 0.39 -8.54 11.82
CA GLY A 384 -0.41 -9.59 12.45
C GLY A 384 -1.25 -9.03 13.60
N PRO A 385 -2.16 -9.85 14.18
CA PRO A 385 -3.17 -9.39 15.11
C PRO A 385 -2.65 -9.33 16.56
N ILE A 386 -1.59 -8.58 16.80
CA ILE A 386 -1.03 -8.32 18.13
C ILE A 386 -0.95 -6.83 18.41
N LEU A 387 -1.31 -6.41 19.62
CA LEU A 387 -1.34 -5.02 20.03
C LEU A 387 -0.63 -4.84 21.37
N PRO A 388 0.61 -4.32 21.37
CA PRO A 388 1.33 -3.95 22.58
C PRO A 388 0.85 -2.62 23.14
N ILE A 389 0.78 -2.53 24.47
CA ILE A 389 0.46 -1.34 25.23
C ILE A 389 1.69 -0.91 26.04
N ILE A 390 2.10 0.34 25.85
CA ILE A 390 3.19 1.00 26.54
C ILE A 390 2.58 2.11 27.38
N ARG A 391 2.83 2.10 28.68
CA ARG A 391 2.36 3.12 29.60
C ARG A 391 3.33 4.29 29.62
N VAL A 392 2.82 5.51 29.57
CA VAL A 392 3.61 6.74 29.56
C VAL A 392 3.14 7.70 30.66
N SER A 393 4.05 8.50 31.19
CA SER A 393 3.77 9.45 32.26
C SER A 393 3.44 10.86 31.75
N SER A 394 3.67 11.13 30.46
CA SER A 394 3.43 12.46 29.87
C SER A 394 3.29 12.43 28.35
N ASP A 395 2.76 13.52 27.77
CA ASP A 395 2.71 13.76 26.33
C ASP A 395 4.12 13.74 25.70
N GLU A 396 5.11 14.31 26.39
CA GLU A 396 6.50 14.38 25.95
C GLU A 396 7.12 12.98 25.80
N GLN A 397 6.89 12.09 26.76
CA GLN A 397 7.36 10.71 26.71
C GLN A 397 6.68 9.94 25.57
N ALA A 398 5.37 10.13 25.37
CA ALA A 398 4.66 9.52 24.25
C ALA A 398 5.24 9.95 22.89
N ILE A 399 5.52 11.25 22.74
CA ILE A 399 6.13 11.82 21.53
C ILE A 399 7.55 11.26 21.33
N GLU A 400 8.35 11.20 22.40
CA GLU A 400 9.71 10.66 22.34
C GLU A 400 9.71 9.20 21.88
N ILE A 401 8.90 8.34 22.50
CA ILE A 401 8.79 6.93 22.11
C ILE A 401 8.25 6.79 20.67
N ALA A 402 7.26 7.60 20.28
CA ALA A 402 6.76 7.61 18.92
C ALA A 402 7.87 7.92 17.91
N ASN A 403 8.68 8.95 18.18
CA ASN A 403 9.72 9.43 17.29
C ASN A 403 11.01 8.59 17.28
N LYS A 404 11.29 7.81 18.33
CA LYS A 404 12.39 6.83 18.34
C LYS A 404 12.23 5.72 17.30
N SER A 405 11.01 5.45 16.81
CA SER A 405 10.77 4.45 15.79
C SER A 405 11.55 4.76 14.51
N GLU A 406 12.09 3.73 13.86
CA GLU A 406 12.63 3.86 12.50
C GLU A 406 11.54 4.13 11.46
N PHE A 407 10.27 3.91 11.81
CA PHE A 407 9.10 4.14 10.97
C PHE A 407 8.47 5.52 11.24
N GLY A 408 7.73 6.00 10.26
CA GLY A 408 6.96 7.24 10.36
C GLY A 408 5.84 7.27 9.31
N LEU A 409 4.90 6.29 9.36
CA LEU A 409 3.80 6.25 8.41
C LEU A 409 2.63 7.09 8.90
N GLN A 410 1.96 6.65 9.96
CA GLN A 410 0.86 7.37 10.58
C GLN A 410 0.95 7.33 12.11
N ALA A 411 0.12 8.17 12.75
CA ALA A 411 -0.17 8.11 14.17
C ALA A 411 -1.64 8.50 14.42
N SER A 412 -2.18 8.08 15.57
CA SER A 412 -3.45 8.58 16.10
C SER A 412 -3.24 9.24 17.45
N VAL A 413 -3.99 10.30 17.71
CA VAL A 413 -4.01 11.00 19.03
C VAL A 413 -5.44 11.09 19.50
N PHE A 414 -5.71 10.54 20.69
CA PHE A 414 -7.03 10.56 21.33
C PHE A 414 -7.03 11.53 22.52
N THR A 415 -7.84 12.58 22.45
CA THR A 415 -7.94 13.64 23.46
C THR A 415 -9.20 14.48 23.22
N LYS A 416 -9.73 15.08 24.26
CA LYS A 416 -10.81 16.08 24.17
C LYS A 416 -10.26 17.51 23.96
N ASP A 417 -8.96 17.73 24.16
CA ASP A 417 -8.33 19.03 23.97
C ASP A 417 -7.70 19.14 22.57
N ILE A 418 -8.36 19.86 21.69
CA ILE A 418 -7.91 20.07 20.33
C ILE A 418 -6.54 20.78 20.23
N ASN A 419 -6.21 21.66 21.17
CA ASN A 419 -4.92 22.35 21.17
C ASN A 419 -3.78 21.38 21.51
N LYS A 420 -4.02 20.48 22.45
CA LYS A 420 -3.08 19.40 22.79
C LYS A 420 -2.93 18.41 21.62
N ALA A 421 -4.05 18.07 20.95
CA ALA A 421 -4.00 17.21 19.77
C ALA A 421 -3.07 17.77 18.68
N PHE A 422 -3.22 19.06 18.32
CA PHE A 422 -2.33 19.72 17.36
C PHE A 422 -0.90 19.89 17.87
N ALA A 423 -0.72 20.18 19.15
CA ALA A 423 0.61 20.31 19.74
C ALA A 423 1.40 18.98 19.65
N ILE A 424 0.74 17.85 19.89
CA ILE A 424 1.32 16.52 19.74
C ILE A 424 1.54 16.20 18.26
N ALA A 425 0.50 16.38 17.41
CA ALA A 425 0.57 16.08 15.99
C ALA A 425 1.73 16.80 15.27
N ASN A 426 1.99 18.06 15.64
CA ASN A 426 3.09 18.86 15.07
C ASN A 426 4.49 18.38 15.49
N LYS A 427 4.60 17.58 16.56
CA LYS A 427 5.88 17.07 17.08
C LYS A 427 6.16 15.64 16.65
N ILE A 428 5.15 14.89 16.18
CA ILE A 428 5.32 13.50 15.74
C ILE A 428 5.86 13.47 14.32
N GLU A 429 6.93 12.70 14.13
CA GLU A 429 7.61 12.52 12.85
C GLU A 429 6.95 11.41 11.99
N THR A 430 5.71 11.66 11.57
CA THR A 430 4.94 10.76 10.69
C THR A 430 4.37 11.52 9.50
N GLY A 431 4.01 10.78 8.46
CA GLY A 431 3.41 11.36 7.25
C GLY A 431 2.01 11.91 7.47
N SER A 432 1.24 11.34 8.39
CA SER A 432 -0.06 11.86 8.78
C SER A 432 -0.42 11.50 10.22
N VAL A 433 -1.28 12.33 10.84
CA VAL A 433 -1.79 12.11 12.19
C VAL A 433 -3.31 12.20 12.16
N GLN A 434 -3.97 11.18 12.70
CA GLN A 434 -5.41 11.17 12.94
C GLN A 434 -5.71 11.74 14.32
N ILE A 435 -6.71 12.57 14.45
CA ILE A 435 -7.19 13.05 15.76
C ILE A 435 -8.54 12.40 16.02
N ASN A 436 -8.65 11.68 17.14
CA ASN A 436 -9.84 10.93 17.55
C ASN A 436 -10.37 10.01 16.47
N GLY A 437 -9.46 9.29 15.83
CA GLY A 437 -9.77 8.34 14.78
C GLY A 437 -8.65 7.31 14.62
N ARG A 438 -8.96 6.17 13.99
CA ARG A 438 -7.94 5.16 13.72
C ARG A 438 -7.01 5.57 12.58
N THR A 439 -5.80 5.03 12.57
CA THR A 439 -4.93 5.12 11.40
C THR A 439 -5.51 4.31 10.24
N GLU A 440 -5.61 4.92 9.08
CA GLU A 440 -6.11 4.28 7.87
C GLU A 440 -5.69 5.04 6.61
N ARG A 441 -5.68 4.36 5.47
CA ARG A 441 -5.53 5.00 4.17
C ARG A 441 -6.91 5.41 3.66
N GLY A 442 -7.13 6.70 3.61
CA GLY A 442 -8.37 7.25 3.07
C GLY A 442 -8.86 8.50 3.78
N PRO A 443 -9.73 9.24 3.14
CA PRO A 443 -10.12 9.11 1.72
C PRO A 443 -8.94 9.12 0.75
N ASP A 444 -9.03 8.35 -0.37
CA ASP A 444 -7.90 8.10 -1.29
C ASP A 444 -7.31 9.35 -1.95
N HIS A 445 -8.04 10.47 -1.97
CA HIS A 445 -7.56 11.74 -2.50
C HIS A 445 -6.68 12.53 -1.50
N PHE A 446 -6.65 12.14 -0.23
CA PHE A 446 -5.74 12.75 0.72
C PHE A 446 -4.30 12.32 0.42
N PRO A 447 -3.32 13.22 0.64
CA PRO A 447 -1.92 12.83 0.56
C PRO A 447 -1.60 11.68 1.53
N PHE A 448 -0.90 10.68 1.02
CA PHE A 448 -0.43 9.54 1.81
C PHE A 448 1.09 9.50 1.71
N ILE A 449 1.76 9.68 2.82
CA ILE A 449 3.20 9.94 2.89
C ILE A 449 3.79 9.08 3.99
N GLY A 450 4.85 8.35 3.68
CA GLY A 450 5.73 7.75 4.68
C GLY A 450 7.01 8.57 4.81
N VAL A 451 7.47 8.80 6.05
CA VAL A 451 8.78 9.39 6.34
C VAL A 451 9.68 8.35 7.00
N LYS A 452 10.95 8.65 7.19
CA LYS A 452 11.95 7.70 7.74
C LYS A 452 11.96 6.38 6.95
N GLY A 453 11.88 5.24 7.63
CA GLY A 453 11.82 3.89 7.04
C GLY A 453 10.46 3.51 6.44
N SER A 454 9.44 4.39 6.53
CA SER A 454 8.09 4.12 6.00
C SER A 454 7.88 4.57 4.57
N GLY A 455 8.80 5.31 3.97
CA GLY A 455 8.65 5.63 2.57
C GLY A 455 9.49 6.77 2.03
N MET A 456 9.32 7.01 0.74
CA MET A 456 9.92 8.10 -0.03
C MET A 456 8.93 8.57 -1.09
N GLY A 457 8.76 9.86 -1.25
CA GLY A 457 7.75 10.45 -2.12
C GLY A 457 6.37 10.47 -1.45
N ALA A 458 5.33 10.65 -2.24
CA ALA A 458 3.96 10.74 -1.76
C ALA A 458 2.99 10.04 -2.72
N GLN A 459 1.95 9.45 -2.16
CA GLN A 459 0.76 8.98 -2.86
C GLN A 459 -0.47 9.80 -2.42
N GLY A 460 -1.64 9.34 -2.77
CA GLY A 460 -2.86 10.12 -2.82
C GLY A 460 -3.07 10.56 -4.25
N ILE A 461 -4.32 10.75 -4.67
CA ILE A 461 -4.63 10.86 -6.12
C ILE A 461 -3.81 11.97 -6.79
N ARG A 462 -3.92 13.21 -6.30
CA ARG A 462 -3.16 14.34 -6.85
C ARG A 462 -1.65 14.12 -6.81
N LYS A 463 -1.12 13.66 -5.66
CA LYS A 463 0.31 13.41 -5.48
C LYS A 463 0.82 12.28 -6.37
N SER A 464 0.01 11.25 -6.59
CA SER A 464 0.34 10.17 -7.51
C SER A 464 0.43 10.67 -8.96
N LEU A 465 -0.51 11.52 -9.42
CA LEU A 465 -0.46 12.12 -10.75
C LEU A 465 0.79 13.00 -10.92
N GLU A 466 1.12 13.81 -9.91
CA GLU A 466 2.31 14.65 -9.91
C GLU A 466 3.59 13.81 -10.00
N SER A 467 3.68 12.72 -9.22
CA SER A 467 4.86 11.85 -9.18
C SER A 467 5.09 11.05 -10.47
N MET A 468 4.01 10.77 -11.24
CA MET A 468 4.09 10.06 -12.52
C MET A 468 4.45 10.99 -13.70
N THR A 469 4.79 12.24 -13.42
CA THR A 469 5.16 13.24 -14.42
C THR A 469 6.36 14.06 -13.97
N ARG A 470 6.95 14.76 -14.92
CA ARG A 470 7.94 15.83 -14.67
C ARG A 470 7.45 17.14 -15.20
N GLU A 471 7.87 18.23 -14.61
CA GLU A 471 7.67 19.56 -15.17
C GLU A 471 8.57 19.76 -16.38
N LYS A 472 7.98 20.39 -17.43
CA LYS A 472 8.68 20.86 -18.62
C LYS A 472 8.41 22.34 -18.77
N VAL A 473 9.47 23.12 -18.70
CA VAL A 473 9.40 24.57 -18.83
C VAL A 473 9.75 24.97 -20.27
N THR A 474 8.85 25.72 -20.91
CA THR A 474 9.10 26.37 -22.20
C THR A 474 9.12 27.87 -22.00
N VAL A 475 10.24 28.52 -22.34
CA VAL A 475 10.40 29.95 -22.18
C VAL A 475 10.21 30.64 -23.54
N LEU A 476 9.23 31.53 -23.61
CA LEU A 476 9.04 32.43 -24.75
C LEU A 476 9.81 33.72 -24.50
N ASN A 477 10.65 34.10 -25.46
CA ASN A 477 11.29 35.41 -25.49
C ASN A 477 10.40 36.30 -26.34
N LEU A 478 9.64 37.17 -25.66
CA LEU A 478 8.72 38.12 -26.33
C LEU A 478 9.52 39.29 -26.87
N VAL A 479 9.25 39.67 -28.07
CA VAL A 479 9.94 40.79 -28.79
C VAL A 479 9.28 42.10 -28.42
#